data_1fe31d0d1853119fd07c036ddd9065ee
#
_entry.id   1fe31d0d1853119fd07c036ddd9065ee
#
_cell.length_a   1.000
_cell.length_b   1.000
_cell.length_c   1.000
_cell.angle_alpha   90.00
_cell.angle_beta   90.00
_cell.angle_gamma   90.00
#
_symmetry.space_group_name_H-M   'P 1'
#
loop_
_entity.id
_entity.type
_entity.pdbx_description
1 polymer ?
#
loop_
_entity_poly.entity_id
_entity_poly.type
_entity_poly.pdbx_seq_one_letter_code
_entity_poly.pdbx_strand_id
1 'polypeptide(L)'
;MKYQANSTALSQSTDCLIIGIYENNEFTKSFNEIDQITQGYLSQLAQSQDLSGKIGQATLLHSLPNLAAKRVLVAGCGKKGETTERQFKQIIQRVTQILKELNIQQVVNNLTDVEIKDRDLFWNVRFTVETIEHSLYQFDEFKSKKADAISLQEIIF
;
A
#
# COMPACT_ATOMS: atom_id res chain seq x y z
N MET A 1 -16.11 -4.26 6.03
CA MET A 1 -14.74 -3.71 6.12
C MET A 1 -14.64 -2.78 7.31
N LYS A 2 -13.63 -2.95 8.14
CA LYS A 2 -13.37 -2.08 9.28
C LYS A 2 -12.15 -1.19 8.98
N TYR A 3 -12.23 0.09 9.32
CA TYR A 3 -11.14 1.04 9.17
C TYR A 3 -10.75 1.59 10.54
N GLN A 4 -9.45 1.68 10.81
CA GLN A 4 -8.89 2.22 12.04
C GLN A 4 -7.73 3.17 11.74
N ALA A 5 -7.44 4.06 12.67
CA ALA A 5 -6.22 4.87 12.67
C ALA A 5 -5.36 4.48 13.88
N ASN A 6 -4.05 4.28 13.67
CA ASN A 6 -3.13 3.91 14.73
C ASN A 6 -1.76 4.53 14.50
N SER A 7 -1.26 5.27 15.48
CA SER A 7 0.05 5.93 15.40
C SER A 7 1.25 4.99 15.42
N THR A 8 1.05 3.71 15.82
CA THR A 8 2.11 2.69 15.89
C THR A 8 1.98 1.62 14.82
N ALA A 9 1.25 1.91 13.75
CA ALA A 9 0.89 0.93 12.72
C ALA A 9 2.10 0.21 12.09
N LEU A 10 3.24 0.90 11.88
CA LEU A 10 4.43 0.32 11.26
C LEU A 10 5.10 -0.79 12.08
N SER A 11 5.01 -0.73 13.41
CA SER A 11 5.59 -1.74 14.31
C SER A 11 4.61 -2.88 14.67
N GLN A 12 3.38 -2.78 14.19
CA GLN A 12 2.32 -3.74 14.52
C GLN A 12 2.47 -5.02 13.71
N SER A 13 2.17 -6.15 14.35
CA SER A 13 2.00 -7.41 13.63
C SER A 13 0.77 -7.32 12.72
N THR A 14 0.94 -7.57 11.44
CA THR A 14 -0.12 -7.52 10.43
C THR A 14 0.13 -8.54 9.34
N ASP A 15 -0.90 -8.91 8.60
CA ASP A 15 -0.74 -9.83 7.47
C ASP A 15 -0.02 -9.18 6.29
N CYS A 16 -0.24 -7.88 6.08
CA CYS A 16 0.43 -7.11 5.04
C CYS A 16 0.58 -5.64 5.43
N LEU A 17 1.75 -5.09 5.19
CA LEU A 17 2.06 -3.68 5.32
C LEU A 17 2.21 -3.08 3.93
N ILE A 18 1.52 -1.97 3.64
CA ILE A 18 1.60 -1.27 2.36
C ILE A 18 2.40 0.01 2.53
N ILE A 19 3.41 0.19 1.71
CA ILE A 19 4.25 1.39 1.67
C ILE A 19 4.44 1.86 0.22
N GLY A 20 4.77 3.14 0.04
CA GLY A 20 5.04 3.72 -1.26
C GLY A 20 6.52 3.94 -1.52
N ILE A 21 6.90 3.87 -2.79
CA ILE A 21 8.21 4.26 -3.30
C ILE A 21 8.04 5.23 -4.47
N TYR A 22 8.84 6.30 -4.52
CA TYR A 22 8.89 7.22 -5.65
C TYR A 22 9.91 6.77 -6.70
N GLU A 23 9.85 7.36 -7.87
CA GLU A 23 10.89 7.22 -8.89
C GLU A 23 12.20 7.90 -8.45
N ASN A 24 13.31 7.58 -9.12
CA ASN A 24 14.64 8.18 -8.92
C ASN A 24 15.21 7.95 -7.51
N ASN A 25 14.94 6.78 -6.89
CA ASN A 25 15.40 6.45 -5.53
C ASN A 25 14.99 7.48 -4.48
N GLU A 26 13.84 8.07 -4.64
CA GLU A 26 13.20 8.89 -3.61
C GLU A 26 12.17 8.05 -2.85
N PHE A 27 12.08 8.24 -1.54
CA PHE A 27 11.35 7.34 -0.65
C PHE A 27 10.31 8.09 0.17
N THR A 28 9.19 7.41 0.47
CA THR A 28 8.22 7.89 1.43
C THR A 28 8.76 7.76 2.86
N LYS A 29 8.11 8.43 3.81
CA LYS A 29 8.48 8.34 5.22
C LYS A 29 8.40 6.90 5.73
N SER A 30 7.32 6.19 5.46
CA SER A 30 7.14 4.79 5.87
C SER A 30 8.17 3.86 5.23
N PHE A 31 8.53 4.08 3.97
CA PHE A 31 9.60 3.33 3.31
C PHE A 31 10.92 3.48 4.09
N ASN A 32 11.31 4.71 4.43
CA ASN A 32 12.54 4.96 5.18
C ASN A 32 12.53 4.30 6.56
N GLU A 33 11.40 4.34 7.26
CA GLU A 33 11.27 3.70 8.57
C GLU A 33 11.43 2.17 8.49
N ILE A 34 10.79 1.54 7.52
CA ILE A 34 10.92 0.09 7.28
C ILE A 34 12.32 -0.27 6.80
N ASP A 35 12.93 0.56 5.96
CA ASP A 35 14.30 0.35 5.51
C ASP A 35 15.30 0.34 6.68
N GLN A 36 15.13 1.24 7.66
CA GLN A 36 15.93 1.24 8.89
C GLN A 36 15.72 -0.04 9.71
N ILE A 37 14.48 -0.48 9.91
CA ILE A 37 14.15 -1.71 10.64
C ILE A 37 14.78 -2.92 9.96
N THR A 38 14.74 -2.98 8.65
CA THR A 38 15.29 -4.07 7.84
C THR A 38 16.78 -3.90 7.49
N GLN A 39 17.44 -2.92 8.11
CA GLN A 39 18.88 -2.66 7.94
C GLN A 39 19.31 -2.42 6.48
N GLY A 40 18.55 -1.62 5.75
CA GLY A 40 18.85 -1.23 4.38
C GLY A 40 18.42 -2.24 3.32
N TYR A 41 17.63 -3.24 3.67
CA TYR A 41 17.17 -4.26 2.72
C TYR A 41 16.32 -3.68 1.59
N LEU A 42 15.39 -2.77 1.91
CA LEU A 42 14.53 -2.14 0.90
C LEU A 42 15.31 -1.22 -0.04
N SER A 43 16.25 -0.44 0.48
CA SER A 43 17.10 0.43 -0.35
C SER A 43 18.03 -0.36 -1.27
N GLN A 44 18.52 -1.52 -0.85
CA GLN A 44 19.25 -2.43 -1.73
C GLN A 44 18.39 -2.93 -2.90
N LEU A 45 17.15 -3.33 -2.63
CA LEU A 45 16.20 -3.73 -3.69
C LEU A 45 15.86 -2.57 -4.64
N ALA A 46 15.77 -1.36 -4.13
CA ALA A 46 15.55 -0.18 -4.95
C ALA A 46 16.74 0.12 -5.88
N GLN A 47 17.97 -0.03 -5.38
CA GLN A 47 19.20 0.15 -6.16
C GLN A 47 19.36 -0.92 -7.25
N SER A 48 18.99 -2.17 -6.99
CA SER A 48 19.01 -3.25 -7.98
C SER A 48 17.84 -3.19 -8.96
N GLN A 49 16.96 -2.21 -8.83
CA GLN A 49 15.75 -2.04 -9.64
C GLN A 49 14.69 -3.15 -9.48
N ASP A 50 14.78 -3.94 -8.41
CA ASP A 50 13.74 -4.92 -8.05
C ASP A 50 12.48 -4.24 -7.50
N LEU A 51 12.60 -3.00 -7.02
CA LEU A 51 11.48 -2.13 -6.65
C LEU A 51 11.39 -0.97 -7.63
N SER A 52 10.19 -0.69 -8.12
CA SER A 52 9.93 0.37 -9.07
C SER A 52 9.01 1.45 -8.50
N GLY A 53 9.40 2.70 -8.66
CA GLY A 53 8.56 3.87 -8.34
C GLY A 53 7.50 4.19 -9.40
N LYS A 54 7.44 3.47 -10.50
CA LYS A 54 6.46 3.73 -11.57
C LYS A 54 5.04 3.41 -11.11
N ILE A 55 4.12 4.31 -11.43
CA ILE A 55 2.70 4.13 -11.12
C ILE A 55 2.15 2.86 -11.80
N GLY A 56 1.35 2.10 -11.07
CA GLY A 56 0.79 0.83 -11.52
C GLY A 56 1.68 -0.38 -11.25
N GLN A 57 2.92 -0.19 -10.85
CA GLN A 57 3.79 -1.26 -10.41
C GLN A 57 3.72 -1.42 -8.89
N ALA A 58 3.69 -2.67 -8.45
CA ALA A 58 3.71 -3.01 -7.03
C ALA A 58 4.42 -4.36 -6.85
N THR A 59 5.23 -4.46 -5.81
CA THR A 59 6.02 -5.66 -5.50
C THR A 59 5.67 -6.16 -4.13
N LEU A 60 5.29 -7.43 -4.04
CA LEU A 60 5.01 -8.12 -2.78
C LEU A 60 6.25 -8.83 -2.26
N LEU A 61 6.67 -8.46 -1.06
CA LEU A 61 7.81 -9.05 -0.36
C LEU A 61 7.33 -9.87 0.83
N HIS A 62 7.97 -11.01 1.07
CA HIS A 62 7.63 -11.92 2.15
C HIS A 62 8.71 -11.96 3.21
N SER A 63 8.30 -11.98 4.49
CA SER A 63 9.18 -12.29 5.63
C SER A 63 10.44 -11.43 5.68
N LEU A 64 10.30 -10.11 5.67
CA LEU A 64 11.43 -9.20 5.80
C LEU A 64 12.10 -9.31 7.18
N PRO A 65 13.44 -9.15 7.25
CA PRO A 65 14.17 -9.27 8.51
C PRO A 65 13.72 -8.20 9.52
N ASN A 66 13.63 -8.58 10.80
CA ASN A 66 13.29 -7.70 11.94
C ASN A 66 11.93 -6.99 11.87
N LEU A 67 11.05 -7.40 10.96
CA LEU A 67 9.74 -6.80 10.77
C LEU A 67 8.63 -7.73 11.27
N ALA A 68 7.68 -7.18 12.04
CA ALA A 68 6.54 -7.94 12.56
C ALA A 68 5.50 -8.28 11.49
N ALA A 69 5.39 -7.47 10.44
CA ALA A 69 4.50 -7.74 9.32
C ALA A 69 4.93 -8.98 8.53
N LYS A 70 3.99 -9.84 8.19
CA LYS A 70 4.28 -11.07 7.40
C LYS A 70 4.68 -10.78 5.97
N ARG A 71 4.13 -9.70 5.39
CA ARG A 71 4.36 -9.26 4.01
C ARG A 71 4.49 -7.75 3.95
N VAL A 72 5.21 -7.27 2.95
CA VAL A 72 5.25 -5.85 2.60
C VAL A 72 4.91 -5.69 1.12
N LEU A 73 3.90 -4.89 0.82
CA LEU A 73 3.53 -4.51 -0.53
C LEU A 73 4.08 -3.11 -0.81
N VAL A 74 5.04 -3.03 -1.71
CA VAL A 74 5.67 -1.76 -2.11
C VAL A 74 5.04 -1.27 -3.40
N ALA A 75 4.35 -0.13 -3.34
CA ALA A 75 3.64 0.46 -4.48
C ALA A 75 4.41 1.62 -5.08
N GLY A 76 4.57 1.65 -6.40
CA GLY A 76 5.15 2.76 -7.14
C GLY A 76 4.21 3.97 -7.14
N CYS A 77 4.72 5.12 -6.73
CA CYS A 77 3.96 6.36 -6.53
C CYS A 77 4.31 7.49 -7.50
N GLY A 78 5.14 7.20 -8.50
CA GLY A 78 5.57 8.19 -9.49
C GLY A 78 6.63 9.15 -8.96
N LYS A 79 6.71 10.33 -9.55
CA LYS A 79 7.67 11.35 -9.14
C LYS A 79 7.19 12.06 -7.88
N LYS A 80 8.08 12.18 -6.89
CA LYS A 80 7.81 12.86 -5.63
C LYS A 80 7.30 14.29 -5.85
N GLY A 81 6.19 14.64 -5.20
CA GLY A 81 5.56 15.96 -5.31
C GLY A 81 4.75 16.19 -6.58
N GLU A 82 4.71 15.26 -7.51
CA GLU A 82 3.97 15.38 -8.78
C GLU A 82 2.80 14.40 -8.91
N THR A 83 2.51 13.61 -7.90
CA THR A 83 1.42 12.62 -7.93
C THR A 83 0.05 13.33 -7.94
N THR A 84 -0.72 13.11 -9.00
CA THR A 84 -2.07 13.63 -9.15
C THR A 84 -3.12 12.76 -8.48
N GLU A 85 -4.34 13.28 -8.28
CA GLU A 85 -5.47 12.48 -7.77
C GLU A 85 -5.75 11.24 -8.63
N ARG A 86 -5.71 11.40 -9.95
CA ARG A 86 -5.92 10.29 -10.90
C ARG A 86 -4.86 9.20 -10.74
N GLN A 87 -3.60 9.60 -10.61
CA GLN A 87 -2.49 8.68 -10.40
C GLN A 87 -2.61 7.98 -9.04
N PHE A 88 -2.96 8.71 -7.99
CA PHE A 88 -3.20 8.13 -6.67
C PHE A 88 -4.33 7.10 -6.68
N LYS A 89 -5.42 7.40 -7.40
CA LYS A 89 -6.50 6.43 -7.62
C LYS A 89 -5.99 5.13 -8.27
N GLN A 90 -5.16 5.24 -9.30
CA GLN A 90 -4.55 4.08 -9.97
C GLN A 90 -3.69 3.26 -9.00
N ILE A 91 -2.91 3.92 -8.14
CA ILE A 91 -2.11 3.26 -7.11
C ILE A 91 -3.00 2.45 -6.16
N ILE A 92 -4.03 3.08 -5.60
CA ILE A 92 -4.96 2.41 -4.67
C ILE A 92 -5.70 1.25 -5.34
N GLN A 93 -6.15 1.42 -6.58
CA GLN A 93 -6.82 0.36 -7.33
C GLN A 93 -5.90 -0.83 -7.56
N ARG A 94 -4.64 -0.59 -7.93
CA ARG A 94 -3.65 -1.65 -8.14
C ARG A 94 -3.35 -2.42 -6.84
N VAL A 95 -3.14 -1.70 -5.76
CA VAL A 95 -2.94 -2.30 -4.43
C VAL A 95 -4.14 -3.14 -4.03
N THR A 96 -5.36 -2.60 -4.15
CA THR A 96 -6.59 -3.31 -3.81
C THR A 96 -6.76 -4.58 -4.64
N GLN A 97 -6.41 -4.55 -5.93
CA GLN A 97 -6.45 -5.72 -6.80
C GLN A 97 -5.53 -6.84 -6.27
N ILE A 98 -4.30 -6.50 -5.87
CA ILE A 98 -3.37 -7.48 -5.31
C ILE A 98 -3.89 -8.04 -3.99
N LEU A 99 -4.39 -7.18 -3.10
CA LEU A 99 -4.93 -7.61 -1.80
C LEU A 99 -6.09 -8.60 -1.92
N LYS A 100 -6.92 -8.48 -2.96
CA LYS A 100 -8.04 -9.41 -3.23
C LYS A 100 -7.57 -10.83 -3.53
N GLU A 101 -6.40 -10.97 -4.12
CA GLU A 101 -5.82 -12.26 -4.50
C GLU A 101 -5.09 -12.93 -3.33
N LEU A 102 -4.87 -12.18 -2.23
CA LEU A 102 -4.18 -12.67 -1.05
C LEU A 102 -5.19 -13.13 0.01
N ASN A 103 -4.88 -14.26 0.65
CA ASN A 103 -5.63 -14.72 1.81
C ASN A 103 -5.12 -14.01 3.07
N ILE A 104 -5.59 -12.78 3.30
CA ILE A 104 -5.19 -11.90 4.40
C ILE A 104 -6.43 -11.29 5.05
N GLN A 105 -6.35 -11.02 6.34
CA GLN A 105 -7.46 -10.44 7.10
C GLN A 105 -7.24 -8.99 7.49
N GLN A 106 -6.00 -8.64 7.79
CA GLN A 106 -5.64 -7.30 8.27
C GLN A 106 -4.48 -6.71 7.46
N VAL A 107 -4.62 -5.43 7.14
CA VAL A 107 -3.62 -4.66 6.40
C VAL A 107 -3.34 -3.35 7.12
N VAL A 108 -2.08 -2.96 7.19
CA VAL A 108 -1.65 -1.61 7.55
C VAL A 108 -1.30 -0.85 6.27
N ASN A 109 -1.97 0.26 6.02
CA ASN A 109 -1.82 1.05 4.80
C ASN A 109 -1.17 2.41 5.09
N ASN A 110 0.08 2.57 4.68
CA ASN A 110 0.84 3.81 4.83
C ASN A 110 0.95 4.62 3.52
N LEU A 111 0.11 4.37 2.53
CA LEU A 111 0.04 5.23 1.34
C LEU A 111 -0.51 6.64 1.64
N THR A 112 -0.99 6.85 2.86
CA THR A 112 -1.39 8.17 3.37
C THR A 112 -0.22 9.14 3.53
N ASP A 113 1.02 8.66 3.56
CA ASP A 113 2.22 9.51 3.58
C ASP A 113 2.72 9.91 2.18
N VAL A 114 2.07 9.40 1.12
CA VAL A 114 2.34 9.83 -0.25
C VAL A 114 1.86 11.26 -0.46
N GLU A 115 2.75 12.13 -0.91
CA GLU A 115 2.43 13.53 -1.20
C GLU A 115 1.58 13.62 -2.46
N ILE A 116 0.33 14.07 -2.32
CA ILE A 116 -0.59 14.33 -3.42
C ILE A 116 -0.68 15.83 -3.64
N LYS A 117 -0.52 16.26 -4.87
CA LYS A 117 -0.53 17.68 -5.23
C LYS A 117 -1.80 18.38 -4.74
N ASP A 118 -1.61 19.45 -3.96
CA ASP A 118 -2.68 20.30 -3.41
C ASP A 118 -3.68 19.56 -2.48
N ARG A 119 -3.27 18.44 -1.87
CA ARG A 119 -4.10 17.64 -0.95
C ARG A 119 -3.40 17.39 0.38
N ASP A 120 -4.20 17.27 1.44
CA ASP A 120 -3.74 16.99 2.79
C ASP A 120 -3.95 15.52 3.22
N LEU A 121 -3.50 15.18 4.42
CA LEU A 121 -3.65 13.83 4.98
C LEU A 121 -5.11 13.39 5.10
N PHE A 122 -5.99 14.29 5.53
CA PHE A 122 -7.42 13.98 5.67
C PHE A 122 -8.03 13.58 4.34
N TRP A 123 -7.73 14.33 3.28
CA TRP A 123 -8.14 14.00 1.93
C TRP A 123 -7.60 12.63 1.49
N ASN A 124 -6.30 12.35 1.74
CA ASN A 124 -5.67 11.08 1.38
C ASN A 124 -6.39 9.88 2.01
N VAL A 125 -6.64 9.93 3.32
CA VAL A 125 -7.33 8.83 4.03
C VAL A 125 -8.72 8.63 3.47
N ARG A 126 -9.51 9.69 3.36
CA ARG A 126 -10.87 9.66 2.83
C ARG A 126 -10.91 9.10 1.41
N PHE A 127 -10.09 9.63 0.53
CA PHE A 127 -10.03 9.20 -0.87
C PHE A 127 -9.59 7.73 -1.01
N THR A 128 -8.65 7.29 -0.17
CA THR A 128 -8.22 5.90 -0.12
C THR A 128 -9.38 4.98 0.27
N VAL A 129 -10.11 5.29 1.33
CA VAL A 129 -11.27 4.50 1.78
C VAL A 129 -12.33 4.43 0.67
N GLU A 130 -12.72 5.57 0.11
CA GLU A 130 -13.73 5.64 -0.97
C GLU A 130 -13.30 4.82 -2.19
N THR A 131 -12.02 4.87 -2.58
CA THR A 131 -11.49 4.15 -3.73
C THR A 131 -11.45 2.64 -3.48
N ILE A 132 -11.06 2.20 -2.29
CA ILE A 132 -11.04 0.79 -1.89
C ILE A 132 -12.47 0.23 -1.92
N GLU A 133 -13.41 0.89 -1.23
CA GLU A 133 -14.82 0.45 -1.18
C GLU A 133 -15.42 0.33 -2.58
N HIS A 134 -15.19 1.32 -3.44
CA HIS A 134 -15.67 1.28 -4.81
C HIS A 134 -15.05 0.13 -5.61
N SER A 135 -13.75 -0.11 -5.45
CA SER A 135 -13.04 -1.21 -6.14
C SER A 135 -13.50 -2.59 -5.65
N LEU A 136 -13.82 -2.72 -4.37
CA LEU A 136 -14.36 -3.96 -3.80
C LEU A 136 -15.78 -4.21 -4.31
N TYR A 137 -16.63 -3.19 -4.35
CA TYR A 137 -18.01 -3.28 -4.81
C TYR A 137 -18.10 -3.68 -6.30
N GLN A 138 -17.33 -3.04 -7.18
CA GLN A 138 -17.31 -3.40 -8.61
C GLN A 138 -16.89 -4.84 -8.86
N PHE A 139 -15.99 -5.37 -8.03
CA PHE A 139 -15.55 -6.74 -8.17
C PHE A 139 -16.66 -7.75 -7.89
N ASP A 140 -17.54 -7.49 -6.91
CA ASP A 140 -18.64 -8.38 -6.56
C ASP A 140 -19.75 -8.37 -7.62
N GLU A 141 -20.00 -7.24 -8.29
CA GLU A 141 -21.02 -7.13 -9.34
C GLU A 141 -20.68 -7.92 -10.62
N PHE A 142 -19.41 -8.04 -10.98
CA PHE A 142 -18.98 -8.67 -12.23
C PHE A 142 -18.66 -10.16 -12.11
N LYS A 143 -18.76 -10.76 -10.93
CA LYS A 143 -18.57 -12.20 -10.75
C LYS A 143 -19.88 -12.97 -10.91
N SER A 144 -20.00 -13.69 -12.03
CA SER A 144 -21.10 -14.62 -12.30
C SER A 144 -21.03 -15.97 -11.55
N LYS A 145 -19.94 -16.24 -10.82
CA LYS A 145 -19.79 -17.37 -9.90
C LYS A 145 -19.46 -16.81 -8.53
N LYS A 146 -20.01 -17.42 -7.46
CA LYS A 146 -19.62 -17.14 -6.08
C LYS A 146 -18.10 -17.23 -5.99
N ALA A 147 -17.44 -16.10 -6.10
CA ALA A 147 -16.04 -16.04 -5.78
C ALA A 147 -15.90 -16.25 -4.29
N ASP A 148 -14.81 -16.87 -3.90
CA ASP A 148 -14.44 -16.94 -2.50
C ASP A 148 -14.53 -15.53 -1.91
N ALA A 149 -15.23 -15.39 -0.79
CA ALA A 149 -15.42 -14.11 -0.13
C ALA A 149 -14.04 -13.49 0.12
N ILE A 150 -13.92 -12.19 -0.14
CA ILE A 150 -12.69 -11.45 0.15
C ILE A 150 -12.36 -11.63 1.62
N SER A 151 -11.18 -12.16 1.92
CA SER A 151 -10.75 -12.46 3.29
C SER A 151 -10.41 -11.20 4.08
N LEU A 152 -10.11 -10.09 3.40
CA LEU A 152 -9.72 -8.83 4.02
C LEU A 152 -10.88 -8.22 4.82
N GLN A 153 -10.66 -8.00 6.12
CA GLN A 153 -11.67 -7.51 7.06
C GLN A 153 -11.34 -6.15 7.66
N GLU A 154 -10.06 -5.80 7.75
CA GLU A 154 -9.60 -4.62 8.45
C GLU A 154 -8.45 -3.92 7.73
N ILE A 155 -8.54 -2.59 7.63
CA ILE A 155 -7.47 -1.72 7.15
C ILE A 155 -7.15 -0.68 8.23
N ILE A 156 -5.88 -0.58 8.58
CA ILE A 156 -5.34 0.37 9.57
C ILE A 156 -4.49 1.41 8.83
N PHE A 157 -4.69 2.69 9.16
CA PHE A 157 -3.93 3.81 8.63
C PHE A 157 -3.00 4.37 9.68
#